data_651eeddf21a93be6dbe85e8db1a666a8
#
_entry.id   651eeddf21a93be6dbe85e8db1a666a8
#
_cell.length_a   1.000
_cell.length_b   1.000
_cell.length_c   1.000
_cell.angle_alpha   90.00
_cell.angle_beta   90.00
_cell.angle_gamma   90.00
#
_symmetry.space_group_name_H-M   'P 1'
#
loop_
_entity.id
_entity.type
_entity.pdbx_description
1 polymer ?
#
loop_
_entity_poly.entity_id
_entity_poly.type
_entity_poly.pdbx_seq_one_letter_code
_entity_poly.pdbx_strand_id
1 'polypeptide(L)'
;MKSMASEHSSIKERKCAGYVWRGMTLDESFYLRAVAIVMIMAHNYLHWMPGSPGENEFGFNADRVALMLEGLWQNPWDAPRLLASYFGHYGVQVFFFLSAYGLTKKYSAASPAWWSFQTKRWKAFYPAIILSALGYLIYEGFRVGWGEVWHDDVLNLLRQMVGVSNFIPANVYRPIGPWWFIGAILQFYLVLPFLWRVLQKYGDKVLYALLVGGWILQCVLGHIIYAQFDLNINHSILGHLGVCSMGIWFARRNEVTIPWWLLLLSVVMFIGGNFFYELWIPSRVVLLLFLLPLLRGVCGYLGKRRWCGAVLLLLGQLSVYLFLCNGYLRRPIVEWAKQESHWWTSTWTCIVFIMIVTAWALMMRTFERRIFLVLGRRPR
;
A
#
# COMPACT_ATOMS: atom_id res chain seq x y z
N MET A 1 -8.84 38.16 -33.28
CA MET A 1 -7.40 37.71 -33.14
C MET A 1 -6.81 37.97 -31.76
N LYS A 2 -7.14 39.05 -31.02
CA LYS A 2 -6.59 39.25 -29.64
C LYS A 2 -7.09 38.27 -28.57
N SER A 3 -8.30 37.69 -28.71
CA SER A 3 -8.85 36.71 -27.77
C SER A 3 -8.14 35.35 -27.78
N MET A 4 -7.79 34.82 -28.97
CA MET A 4 -7.08 33.54 -29.10
C MET A 4 -5.63 33.61 -28.62
N ALA A 5 -4.95 34.76 -28.77
CA ALA A 5 -3.59 34.93 -28.28
C ALA A 5 -3.52 34.99 -26.76
N SER A 6 -4.54 35.60 -26.10
CA SER A 6 -4.59 35.63 -24.61
C SER A 6 -4.91 34.28 -24.00
N GLU A 7 -5.74 33.45 -24.62
CA GLU A 7 -6.00 32.07 -24.18
C GLU A 7 -4.78 31.17 -24.36
N HIS A 8 -4.06 31.30 -25.49
CA HIS A 8 -2.83 30.54 -25.75
C HIS A 8 -1.70 30.91 -24.78
N SER A 9 -1.56 32.20 -24.41
CA SER A 9 -0.59 32.65 -23.42
C SER A 9 -0.96 32.14 -22.01
N SER A 10 -2.24 32.22 -21.64
CA SER A 10 -2.70 31.72 -20.33
C SER A 10 -2.59 30.19 -20.18
N ILE A 11 -2.74 29.45 -21.30
CA ILE A 11 -2.53 27.99 -21.33
C ILE A 11 -1.04 27.65 -21.26
N LYS A 12 -0.17 28.44 -21.88
CA LYS A 12 1.29 28.28 -21.82
C LYS A 12 1.85 28.61 -20.42
N GLU A 13 1.36 29.66 -19.79
CA GLU A 13 1.74 30.03 -18.42
C GLU A 13 1.25 29.01 -17.39
N ARG A 14 0.05 28.46 -17.54
CA ARG A 14 -0.43 27.36 -16.68
C ARG A 14 0.41 26.08 -16.81
N LYS A 15 0.98 25.78 -17.99
CA LYS A 15 1.86 24.62 -18.21
C LYS A 15 3.21 24.75 -17.49
N CYS A 16 3.68 25.96 -17.23
CA CYS A 16 4.94 26.22 -16.51
C CYS A 16 4.76 26.23 -14.98
N ALA A 17 3.53 26.31 -14.45
CA ALA A 17 3.26 26.51 -13.03
C ALA A 17 3.33 25.26 -12.15
N GLY A 18 3.32 24.05 -12.71
CA GLY A 18 3.31 22.82 -11.92
C GLY A 18 3.09 21.54 -12.72
N TYR A 19 3.03 20.42 -12.00
CA TYR A 19 2.62 19.13 -12.54
C TYR A 19 1.09 19.06 -12.65
N VAL A 20 0.59 18.70 -13.82
CA VAL A 20 -0.85 18.56 -14.07
C VAL A 20 -1.24 17.08 -13.91
N TRP A 21 -1.93 16.79 -12.82
CA TRP A 21 -2.60 15.50 -12.65
C TRP A 21 -3.90 15.50 -13.44
N ARG A 22 -4.00 14.66 -14.43
CA ARG A 22 -5.25 14.30 -15.09
C ARG A 22 -5.73 12.97 -14.56
N GLY A 23 -6.99 12.65 -14.74
CA GLY A 23 -7.54 11.37 -14.30
C GLY A 23 -6.64 10.18 -14.65
N MET A 24 -6.84 9.05 -14.01
CA MET A 24 -6.01 7.85 -14.16
C MET A 24 -6.74 6.80 -14.98
N THR A 25 -6.08 6.22 -15.98
CA THR A 25 -6.58 5.07 -16.73
C THR A 25 -6.51 3.78 -15.91
N LEU A 26 -7.19 2.73 -16.38
CA LEU A 26 -7.14 1.43 -15.72
C LEU A 26 -5.72 0.83 -15.76
N ASP A 27 -5.04 0.94 -16.90
CA ASP A 27 -3.66 0.43 -17.04
C ASP A 27 -2.68 1.20 -16.17
N GLU A 28 -2.78 2.52 -16.09
CA GLU A 28 -1.99 3.32 -15.14
C GLU A 28 -2.22 2.86 -13.69
N SER A 29 -3.47 2.56 -13.31
CA SER A 29 -3.77 2.02 -11.98
C SER A 29 -3.10 0.66 -11.75
N PHE A 30 -3.07 -0.22 -12.75
CA PHE A 30 -2.34 -1.50 -12.64
C PHE A 30 -0.83 -1.27 -12.55
N TYR A 31 -0.27 -0.37 -13.33
CA TYR A 31 1.17 -0.06 -13.27
C TYR A 31 1.58 0.47 -11.90
N LEU A 32 0.82 1.40 -11.32
CA LEU A 32 1.09 1.90 -9.98
C LEU A 32 0.95 0.81 -8.90
N ARG A 33 -0.04 -0.09 -9.03
CA ARG A 33 -0.17 -1.26 -8.14
C ARG A 33 1.00 -2.22 -8.29
N ALA A 34 1.53 -2.41 -9.52
CA ALA A 34 2.67 -3.26 -9.76
C ALA A 34 3.91 -2.75 -9.03
N VAL A 35 4.22 -1.46 -9.16
CA VAL A 35 5.35 -0.87 -8.44
C VAL A 35 5.13 -0.91 -6.93
N ALA A 36 3.95 -0.53 -6.46
CA ALA A 36 3.63 -0.52 -5.04
C ALA A 36 3.74 -1.93 -4.41
N ILE A 37 3.27 -2.99 -5.10
CA ILE A 37 3.38 -4.34 -4.56
C ILE A 37 4.83 -4.85 -4.57
N VAL A 38 5.64 -4.49 -5.57
CA VAL A 38 7.07 -4.82 -5.59
C VAL A 38 7.79 -4.11 -4.44
N MET A 39 7.49 -2.82 -4.20
CA MET A 39 8.03 -2.08 -3.05
C MET A 39 7.69 -2.79 -1.73
N ILE A 40 6.43 -3.18 -1.52
CA ILE A 40 6.00 -3.89 -0.30
C ILE A 40 6.68 -5.24 -0.17
N MET A 41 6.76 -6.04 -1.24
CA MET A 41 7.40 -7.36 -1.18
C MET A 41 8.89 -7.24 -0.89
N ALA A 42 9.59 -6.30 -1.54
CA ALA A 42 11.00 -6.04 -1.29
C ALA A 42 11.23 -5.58 0.15
N HIS A 43 10.42 -4.63 0.65
CA HIS A 43 10.44 -4.21 2.04
C HIS A 43 10.22 -5.38 3.00
N ASN A 44 9.13 -6.13 2.82
CA ASN A 44 8.77 -7.25 3.69
C ASN A 44 9.82 -8.36 3.72
N TYR A 45 10.67 -8.46 2.71
CA TYR A 45 11.77 -9.40 2.64
C TYR A 45 13.04 -8.80 3.24
N LEU A 46 13.46 -7.64 2.77
CA LEU A 46 14.78 -7.07 3.03
C LEU A 46 14.94 -6.51 4.44
N HIS A 47 13.84 -6.06 5.10
CA HIS A 47 13.95 -5.57 6.48
C HIS A 47 14.28 -6.68 7.51
N TRP A 48 14.13 -7.94 7.11
CA TRP A 48 14.53 -9.10 7.93
C TRP A 48 16.01 -9.49 7.75
N MET A 49 16.71 -8.89 6.79
CA MET A 49 18.11 -9.20 6.53
C MET A 49 19.03 -8.57 7.58
N PRO A 50 20.16 -9.21 7.90
CA PRO A 50 21.20 -8.64 8.78
C PRO A 50 21.64 -7.26 8.29
N GLY A 51 21.86 -6.33 9.21
CA GLY A 51 22.25 -4.95 8.88
C GLY A 51 21.13 -4.12 8.27
N SER A 52 19.86 -4.53 8.35
CA SER A 52 18.74 -3.69 8.00
C SER A 52 18.59 -2.57 9.03
N PRO A 53 18.42 -1.31 8.60
CA PRO A 53 18.31 -0.16 9.52
C PRO A 53 16.98 -0.11 10.29
N GLY A 54 16.03 -1.00 9.97
CA GLY A 54 14.64 -0.87 10.39
C GLY A 54 13.89 0.16 9.55
N GLU A 55 12.64 0.47 9.92
CA GLU A 55 11.78 1.39 9.18
C GLU A 55 10.85 2.18 10.11
N ASN A 56 10.37 3.33 9.64
CA ASN A 56 9.43 4.19 10.36
C ASN A 56 7.98 3.97 9.90
N GLU A 57 7.55 2.71 9.73
CA GLU A 57 6.18 2.40 9.31
C GLU A 57 5.15 2.59 10.44
N PHE A 58 5.40 1.99 11.58
CA PHE A 58 4.45 1.98 12.71
C PHE A 58 4.91 2.81 13.91
N GLY A 59 6.18 3.16 13.97
CA GLY A 59 6.76 3.94 15.04
C GLY A 59 7.96 4.72 14.55
N PHE A 60 8.11 5.95 15.06
CA PHE A 60 9.21 6.83 14.69
C PHE A 60 10.47 6.55 15.51
N ASN A 61 11.61 6.47 14.81
CA ASN A 61 12.95 6.53 15.40
C ASN A 61 13.92 7.15 14.38
N ALA A 62 14.52 8.28 14.74
CA ALA A 62 15.48 9.01 13.89
C ALA A 62 16.78 8.23 13.66
N ASP A 63 17.19 7.34 14.59
CA ASP A 63 18.42 6.55 14.43
C ASP A 63 18.35 5.62 13.20
N ARG A 64 17.15 5.20 12.82
CA ARG A 64 16.96 4.30 11.66
C ARG A 64 17.39 4.94 10.34
N VAL A 65 17.08 6.24 10.13
CA VAL A 65 17.55 6.94 8.92
C VAL A 65 19.06 7.18 8.98
N ALA A 66 19.61 7.46 10.16
CA ALA A 66 21.06 7.61 10.34
C ALA A 66 21.79 6.30 10.00
N LEU A 67 21.32 5.16 10.51
CA LEU A 67 21.86 3.83 10.17
C LEU A 67 21.77 3.52 8.67
N MET A 68 20.65 3.89 8.02
CA MET A 68 20.50 3.73 6.57
C MET A 68 21.55 4.56 5.82
N LEU A 69 21.72 5.84 6.19
CA LEU A 69 22.69 6.75 5.55
C LEU A 69 24.12 6.29 5.79
N GLU A 70 24.45 5.83 6.99
CA GLU A 70 25.74 5.23 7.31
C GLU A 70 26.02 4.00 6.45
N GLY A 71 25.05 3.07 6.32
CA GLY A 71 25.19 1.91 5.47
C GLY A 71 25.39 2.26 4.00
N LEU A 72 24.70 3.29 3.49
CA LEU A 72 24.89 3.80 2.13
C LEU A 72 26.27 4.41 1.93
N TRP A 73 26.82 5.09 2.96
CA TRP A 73 28.14 5.66 2.91
C TRP A 73 29.24 4.59 2.94
N GLN A 74 29.07 3.56 3.80
CA GLN A 74 30.04 2.47 3.93
C GLN A 74 30.04 1.54 2.70
N ASN A 75 28.87 1.26 2.13
CA ASN A 75 28.73 0.43 0.94
C ASN A 75 27.63 0.95 -0.01
N PRO A 76 27.97 1.86 -0.94
CA PRO A 76 27.00 2.40 -1.90
C PRO A 76 26.34 1.35 -2.81
N TRP A 77 26.99 0.21 -3.02
CA TRP A 77 26.45 -0.89 -3.84
C TRP A 77 25.28 -1.61 -3.17
N ASP A 78 25.15 -1.49 -1.85
CA ASP A 78 24.03 -2.03 -1.08
C ASP A 78 22.79 -1.11 -1.08
N ALA A 79 22.83 0.01 -1.81
CA ALA A 79 21.72 0.96 -1.90
C ALA A 79 20.36 0.32 -2.26
N PRO A 80 20.25 -0.64 -3.21
CA PRO A 80 18.98 -1.27 -3.51
C PRO A 80 18.36 -1.95 -2.28
N ARG A 81 19.16 -2.66 -1.48
CA ARG A 81 18.71 -3.33 -0.25
C ARG A 81 18.30 -2.33 0.82
N LEU A 82 19.17 -1.38 1.13
CA LEU A 82 18.95 -0.39 2.18
C LEU A 82 17.74 0.50 1.90
N LEU A 83 17.62 1.01 0.67
CA LEU A 83 16.50 1.87 0.27
C LEU A 83 15.17 1.09 0.21
N ALA A 84 15.17 -0.11 -0.34
CA ALA A 84 13.95 -0.93 -0.40
C ALA A 84 13.52 -1.40 1.01
N SER A 85 14.46 -1.78 1.86
CA SER A 85 14.22 -2.14 3.26
C SER A 85 13.61 -0.98 4.04
N TYR A 86 14.11 0.24 3.85
CA TYR A 86 13.68 1.42 4.60
C TYR A 86 12.39 2.05 4.03
N PHE A 87 12.33 2.30 2.73
CA PHE A 87 11.26 3.06 2.10
C PHE A 87 10.15 2.21 1.45
N GLY A 88 10.37 0.89 1.28
CA GLY A 88 9.42 0.07 0.51
C GLY A 88 8.03 -0.03 1.12
N HIS A 89 7.87 0.16 2.43
CA HIS A 89 6.58 0.20 3.14
C HIS A 89 5.65 1.32 2.61
N TYR A 90 6.17 2.38 2.03
CA TYR A 90 5.34 3.43 1.42
C TYR A 90 4.48 2.95 0.23
N GLY A 91 4.76 1.77 -0.32
CA GLY A 91 3.85 1.09 -1.23
C GLY A 91 2.44 0.89 -0.66
N VAL A 92 2.30 0.74 0.66
CA VAL A 92 1.01 0.65 1.37
C VAL A 92 0.20 1.94 1.21
N GLN A 93 0.86 3.11 1.28
CA GLN A 93 0.19 4.40 1.11
C GLN A 93 -0.35 4.55 -0.33
N VAL A 94 0.40 4.07 -1.32
CA VAL A 94 -0.07 4.01 -2.71
C VAL A 94 -1.31 3.11 -2.83
N PHE A 95 -1.36 1.96 -2.15
CA PHE A 95 -2.54 1.08 -2.17
C PHE A 95 -3.78 1.72 -1.53
N PHE A 96 -3.64 2.41 -0.39
CA PHE A 96 -4.76 3.14 0.22
C PHE A 96 -5.26 4.25 -0.71
N PHE A 97 -4.34 5.04 -1.28
CA PHE A 97 -4.69 6.07 -2.25
C PHE A 97 -5.45 5.48 -3.46
N LEU A 98 -4.92 4.44 -4.10
CA LEU A 98 -5.53 3.81 -5.27
C LEU A 98 -6.90 3.17 -4.96
N SER A 99 -7.06 2.61 -3.76
CA SER A 99 -8.34 2.06 -3.31
C SER A 99 -9.38 3.17 -3.12
N ALA A 100 -9.01 4.25 -2.43
CA ALA A 100 -9.88 5.40 -2.22
C ALA A 100 -10.23 6.10 -3.53
N TYR A 101 -9.24 6.32 -4.39
CA TYR A 101 -9.41 6.92 -5.72
C TYR A 101 -10.34 6.08 -6.60
N GLY A 102 -10.04 4.81 -6.79
CA GLY A 102 -10.78 3.94 -7.72
C GLY A 102 -12.22 3.68 -7.28
N LEU A 103 -12.45 3.47 -5.96
CA LEU A 103 -13.80 3.29 -5.43
C LEU A 103 -14.63 4.57 -5.54
N THR A 104 -14.03 5.72 -5.30
CA THR A 104 -14.72 7.01 -5.43
C THR A 104 -15.08 7.30 -6.89
N LYS A 105 -14.16 7.10 -7.83
CA LYS A 105 -14.47 7.21 -9.28
C LYS A 105 -15.64 6.31 -9.68
N LYS A 106 -15.71 5.10 -9.13
CA LYS A 106 -16.74 4.12 -9.51
C LYS A 106 -18.09 4.37 -8.86
N TYR A 107 -18.14 4.85 -7.60
CA TYR A 107 -19.35 4.78 -6.79
C TYR A 107 -19.84 6.11 -6.23
N SER A 108 -19.04 7.18 -6.21
CA SER A 108 -19.42 8.43 -5.53
C SER A 108 -20.67 9.09 -6.12
N ALA A 109 -20.86 9.00 -7.44
CA ALA A 109 -22.03 9.57 -8.10
C ALA A 109 -23.34 8.82 -7.75
N ALA A 110 -23.25 7.49 -7.56
CA ALA A 110 -24.41 6.63 -7.32
C ALA A 110 -24.74 6.44 -5.83
N SER A 111 -23.81 6.78 -4.92
CA SER A 111 -23.92 6.56 -3.45
C SER A 111 -24.67 5.27 -3.10
N PRO A 112 -24.11 4.10 -3.38
CA PRO A 112 -24.79 2.83 -3.26
C PRO A 112 -25.25 2.60 -1.81
N ALA A 113 -26.35 1.86 -1.63
CA ALA A 113 -26.77 1.40 -0.33
C ALA A 113 -25.62 0.61 0.35
N TRP A 114 -25.44 0.80 1.65
CA TRP A 114 -24.30 0.24 2.40
C TRP A 114 -24.16 -1.28 2.20
N TRP A 115 -25.24 -2.04 2.39
CA TRP A 115 -25.22 -3.49 2.20
C TRP A 115 -24.88 -3.91 0.77
N SER A 116 -25.40 -3.21 -0.24
CA SER A 116 -25.06 -3.47 -1.64
C SER A 116 -23.58 -3.24 -1.93
N PHE A 117 -22.99 -2.20 -1.35
CA PHE A 117 -21.57 -1.93 -1.47
C PHE A 117 -20.74 -3.01 -0.77
N GLN A 118 -21.04 -3.33 0.51
CA GLN A 118 -20.31 -4.35 1.27
C GLN A 118 -20.33 -5.71 0.56
N THR A 119 -21.51 -6.16 0.14
CA THR A 119 -21.65 -7.45 -0.57
C THR A 119 -20.80 -7.50 -1.83
N LYS A 120 -20.74 -6.38 -2.60
CA LYS A 120 -19.89 -6.30 -3.79
C LYS A 120 -18.39 -6.36 -3.43
N ARG A 121 -17.98 -5.73 -2.30
CA ARG A 121 -16.58 -5.76 -1.84
C ARG A 121 -16.20 -7.13 -1.31
N TRP A 122 -17.04 -7.74 -0.50
CA TRP A 122 -16.80 -9.09 0.01
C TRP A 122 -16.68 -10.11 -1.12
N LYS A 123 -17.65 -10.15 -2.04
CA LYS A 123 -17.57 -11.02 -3.22
C LYS A 123 -16.32 -10.77 -4.07
N ALA A 124 -15.77 -9.55 -4.06
CA ALA A 124 -14.58 -9.22 -4.81
C ALA A 124 -13.28 -9.61 -4.11
N PHE A 125 -13.23 -9.61 -2.79
CA PHE A 125 -11.98 -9.70 -2.04
C PHE A 125 -11.83 -11.05 -1.32
N TYR A 126 -12.91 -11.56 -0.71
CA TYR A 126 -12.85 -12.79 0.09
C TYR A 126 -12.43 -14.06 -0.65
N PRO A 127 -12.75 -14.30 -1.92
CA PRO A 127 -12.27 -15.50 -2.60
C PRO A 127 -10.75 -15.60 -2.60
N ALA A 128 -10.05 -14.49 -2.86
CA ALA A 128 -8.59 -14.45 -2.82
C ALA A 128 -8.06 -14.64 -1.39
N ILE A 129 -8.69 -14.02 -0.38
CA ILE A 129 -8.31 -14.19 1.04
C ILE A 129 -8.46 -15.65 1.47
N ILE A 130 -9.63 -16.26 1.22
CA ILE A 130 -9.90 -17.65 1.61
C ILE A 130 -8.91 -18.59 0.94
N LEU A 131 -8.69 -18.43 -0.36
CA LEU A 131 -7.75 -19.26 -1.10
C LEU A 131 -6.32 -19.11 -0.59
N SER A 132 -5.89 -17.87 -0.29
CA SER A 132 -4.55 -17.63 0.27
C SER A 132 -4.43 -18.14 1.70
N ALA A 133 -5.49 -18.07 2.51
CA ALA A 133 -5.56 -18.66 3.85
C ALA A 133 -5.41 -20.18 3.79
N LEU A 134 -6.13 -20.83 2.88
CA LEU A 134 -5.98 -22.29 2.66
C LEU A 134 -4.57 -22.65 2.20
N GLY A 135 -3.99 -21.85 1.28
CA GLY A 135 -2.61 -22.01 0.84
C GLY A 135 -1.61 -21.87 1.99
N TYR A 136 -1.83 -20.92 2.90
CA TYR A 136 -1.04 -20.77 4.11
C TYR A 136 -1.16 -22.00 5.03
N LEU A 137 -2.37 -22.44 5.33
CA LEU A 137 -2.61 -23.59 6.22
C LEU A 137 -1.96 -24.88 5.67
N ILE A 138 -2.07 -25.11 4.36
CA ILE A 138 -1.42 -26.25 3.71
C ILE A 138 0.10 -26.14 3.81
N TYR A 139 0.66 -24.98 3.46
CA TYR A 139 2.09 -24.74 3.52
C TYR A 139 2.64 -24.92 4.94
N GLU A 140 2.01 -24.31 5.94
CA GLU A 140 2.46 -24.35 7.32
C GLU A 140 2.24 -25.73 7.97
N GLY A 141 1.12 -26.40 7.61
CA GLY A 141 0.84 -27.78 8.06
C GLY A 141 1.93 -28.78 7.64
N PHE A 142 2.48 -28.63 6.44
CA PHE A 142 3.63 -29.45 6.00
C PHE A 142 4.96 -29.00 6.61
N ARG A 143 5.09 -27.73 7.01
CA ARG A 143 6.33 -27.16 7.56
C ARG A 143 6.51 -27.45 9.05
N VAL A 144 5.48 -27.25 9.85
CA VAL A 144 5.56 -27.36 11.33
C VAL A 144 4.66 -28.46 11.91
N GLY A 145 3.75 -29.01 11.11
CA GLY A 145 2.79 -30.02 11.56
C GLY A 145 1.38 -29.48 11.80
N TRP A 146 0.39 -30.31 11.50
CA TRP A 146 -1.03 -29.93 11.55
C TRP A 146 -1.53 -29.61 12.97
N GLY A 147 -0.95 -30.25 13.99
CA GLY A 147 -1.32 -30.00 15.38
C GLY A 147 -1.01 -28.56 15.81
N GLU A 148 0.20 -28.07 15.52
CA GLU A 148 0.60 -26.69 15.84
C GLU A 148 -0.22 -25.66 15.07
N VAL A 149 -0.43 -25.88 13.77
CA VAL A 149 -1.23 -24.98 12.94
C VAL A 149 -2.67 -24.86 13.43
N TRP A 150 -3.26 -25.97 13.84
CA TRP A 150 -4.63 -25.99 14.37
C TRP A 150 -4.74 -25.21 15.69
N HIS A 151 -3.79 -25.42 16.59
CA HIS A 151 -3.78 -24.80 17.91
C HIS A 151 -3.46 -23.30 17.85
N ASP A 152 -2.43 -22.91 17.10
CA ASP A 152 -1.85 -21.56 17.18
C ASP A 152 -2.34 -20.62 16.08
N ASP A 153 -2.59 -21.13 14.86
CA ASP A 153 -2.76 -20.28 13.69
C ASP A 153 -4.21 -20.10 13.25
N VAL A 154 -5.06 -21.14 13.33
CA VAL A 154 -6.40 -21.11 12.74
C VAL A 154 -7.25 -19.98 13.30
N LEU A 155 -7.32 -19.82 14.61
CA LEU A 155 -8.11 -18.77 15.24
C LEU A 155 -7.55 -17.37 14.89
N ASN A 156 -6.23 -17.22 14.90
CA ASN A 156 -5.57 -15.95 14.57
C ASN A 156 -5.74 -15.60 13.09
N LEU A 157 -5.70 -16.59 12.20
CA LEU A 157 -5.98 -16.42 10.77
C LEU A 157 -7.42 -15.96 10.55
N LEU A 158 -8.40 -16.57 11.22
CA LEU A 158 -9.80 -16.14 11.16
C LEU A 158 -9.96 -14.69 11.65
N ARG A 159 -9.31 -14.30 12.75
CA ARG A 159 -9.29 -12.92 13.24
C ARG A 159 -8.72 -11.93 12.22
N GLN A 160 -7.63 -12.31 11.53
CA GLN A 160 -7.07 -11.51 10.43
C GLN A 160 -8.03 -11.41 9.24
N MET A 161 -8.65 -12.52 8.84
CA MET A 161 -9.59 -12.55 7.70
C MET A 161 -10.81 -11.66 7.92
N VAL A 162 -11.32 -11.57 9.16
CA VAL A 162 -12.47 -10.69 9.47
C VAL A 162 -12.04 -9.27 9.88
N GLY A 163 -10.75 -9.01 9.97
CA GLY A 163 -10.19 -7.67 10.21
C GLY A 163 -10.24 -7.20 11.65
N VAL A 164 -10.41 -8.10 12.64
CA VAL A 164 -10.43 -7.76 14.07
C VAL A 164 -9.05 -7.87 14.74
N SER A 165 -8.09 -8.54 14.11
CA SER A 165 -6.72 -8.72 14.63
C SER A 165 -6.03 -7.39 14.94
N ASN A 166 -6.36 -6.31 14.22
CA ASN A 166 -5.79 -4.98 14.42
C ASN A 166 -6.14 -4.35 15.78
N PHE A 167 -7.14 -4.89 16.46
CA PHE A 167 -7.55 -4.47 17.81
C PHE A 167 -7.06 -5.44 18.91
N ILE A 168 -6.21 -6.40 18.55
CA ILE A 168 -5.63 -7.38 19.47
C ILE A 168 -4.11 -7.31 19.32
N PRO A 169 -3.38 -6.60 20.22
CA PRO A 169 -1.95 -6.33 20.06
C PRO A 169 -1.12 -7.58 19.80
N ALA A 170 -1.35 -8.66 20.55
CA ALA A 170 -0.64 -9.92 20.40
C ALA A 170 -0.85 -10.61 19.04
N ASN A 171 -1.89 -10.23 18.28
CA ASN A 171 -2.35 -10.95 17.10
C ASN A 171 -2.27 -10.13 15.81
N VAL A 172 -1.92 -8.85 15.87
CA VAL A 172 -1.92 -7.96 14.69
C VAL A 172 -1.05 -8.50 13.55
N TYR A 173 0.09 -9.11 13.89
CA TYR A 173 1.04 -9.69 12.94
C TYR A 173 0.98 -11.21 12.82
N ARG A 174 0.05 -11.88 13.53
CA ARG A 174 -0.06 -13.34 13.57
C ARG A 174 -1.35 -13.82 12.90
N PRO A 175 -1.27 -14.90 12.12
CA PRO A 175 -0.07 -15.66 11.77
C PRO A 175 0.72 -15.05 10.60
N ILE A 176 0.10 -14.18 9.79
CA ILE A 176 0.70 -13.59 8.58
C ILE A 176 0.90 -12.09 8.81
N GLY A 177 2.15 -11.65 9.00
CA GLY A 177 2.49 -10.28 9.36
C GLY A 177 1.81 -9.20 8.49
N PRO A 178 1.98 -9.21 7.16
CA PRO A 178 1.38 -8.18 6.28
C PRO A 178 -0.15 -8.11 6.30
N TRP A 179 -0.85 -9.12 6.84
CA TRP A 179 -2.31 -9.16 6.83
C TRP A 179 -3.01 -8.15 7.75
N TRP A 180 -2.27 -7.40 8.55
CA TRP A 180 -2.81 -6.23 9.26
C TRP A 180 -3.52 -5.27 8.30
N PHE A 181 -3.01 -5.14 7.07
CA PHE A 181 -3.62 -4.30 6.03
C PHE A 181 -5.03 -4.76 5.63
N ILE A 182 -5.34 -6.07 5.72
CA ILE A 182 -6.69 -6.58 5.46
C ILE A 182 -7.69 -5.93 6.42
N GLY A 183 -7.36 -5.90 7.72
CA GLY A 183 -8.19 -5.24 8.72
C GLY A 183 -8.41 -3.76 8.40
N ALA A 184 -7.34 -3.02 8.11
CA ALA A 184 -7.42 -1.60 7.81
C ALA A 184 -8.23 -1.30 6.54
N ILE A 185 -8.09 -2.08 5.47
CA ILE A 185 -8.85 -1.86 4.23
C ILE A 185 -10.32 -2.27 4.37
N LEU A 186 -10.63 -3.30 5.15
CA LEU A 186 -12.02 -3.66 5.47
C LEU A 186 -12.70 -2.56 6.29
N GLN A 187 -12.01 -1.99 7.30
CA GLN A 187 -12.49 -0.83 8.05
C GLN A 187 -12.78 0.36 7.12
N PHE A 188 -11.90 0.62 6.15
CA PHE A 188 -12.14 1.65 5.14
C PHE A 188 -13.41 1.38 4.32
N TYR A 189 -13.63 0.13 3.90
CA TYR A 189 -14.85 -0.23 3.15
C TYR A 189 -16.12 -0.05 3.98
N LEU A 190 -16.08 -0.31 5.30
CA LEU A 190 -17.22 -0.10 6.19
C LEU A 190 -17.65 1.37 6.24
N VAL A 191 -16.67 2.28 6.29
CA VAL A 191 -16.90 3.71 6.48
C VAL A 191 -17.18 4.45 5.16
N LEU A 192 -16.63 3.99 4.05
CA LEU A 192 -16.62 4.72 2.78
C LEU A 192 -18.01 5.13 2.25
N PRO A 193 -19.08 4.28 2.29
CA PRO A 193 -20.41 4.71 1.83
C PRO A 193 -21.02 5.84 2.67
N PHE A 194 -20.75 5.86 3.97
CA PHE A 194 -21.17 6.96 4.84
C PHE A 194 -20.39 8.23 4.52
N LEU A 195 -19.08 8.10 4.29
CA LEU A 195 -18.24 9.22 3.92
C LEU A 195 -18.70 9.87 2.62
N TRP A 196 -19.09 9.10 1.60
CA TRP A 196 -19.64 9.68 0.36
C TRP A 196 -20.92 10.49 0.61
N ARG A 197 -21.84 10.04 1.48
CA ARG A 197 -23.04 10.79 1.85
C ARG A 197 -22.71 12.11 2.55
N VAL A 198 -21.75 12.05 3.48
CA VAL A 198 -21.28 13.25 4.21
C VAL A 198 -20.63 14.23 3.24
N LEU A 199 -19.83 13.71 2.28
CA LEU A 199 -19.20 14.51 1.22
C LEU A 199 -20.22 15.16 0.26
N GLN A 200 -21.33 14.49 -0.02
CA GLN A 200 -22.43 15.07 -0.84
C GLN A 200 -23.09 16.24 -0.11
N LYS A 201 -23.24 16.15 1.22
CA LYS A 201 -23.89 17.19 2.04
C LYS A 201 -22.96 18.37 2.34
N TYR A 202 -21.70 18.12 2.69
CA TYR A 202 -20.78 19.13 3.22
C TYR A 202 -19.62 19.47 2.29
N GLY A 203 -19.50 18.79 1.15
CA GLY A 203 -18.43 19.01 0.18
C GLY A 203 -17.04 18.61 0.69
N ASP A 204 -16.02 19.17 0.06
CA ASP A 204 -14.63 18.80 0.30
C ASP A 204 -14.09 19.24 1.68
N LYS A 205 -14.82 20.09 2.41
CA LYS A 205 -14.47 20.46 3.80
C LYS A 205 -14.28 19.23 4.70
N VAL A 206 -15.05 18.17 4.44
CA VAL A 206 -14.95 16.89 5.14
C VAL A 206 -13.58 16.24 4.93
N LEU A 207 -13.04 16.28 3.70
CA LEU A 207 -11.73 15.70 3.39
C LEU A 207 -10.60 16.45 4.09
N TYR A 208 -10.69 17.79 4.13
CA TYR A 208 -9.73 18.60 4.88
C TYR A 208 -9.82 18.33 6.38
N ALA A 209 -11.04 18.20 6.92
CA ALA A 209 -11.25 17.85 8.33
C ALA A 209 -10.70 16.46 8.65
N LEU A 210 -10.87 15.46 7.76
CA LEU A 210 -10.29 14.11 7.95
C LEU A 210 -8.77 14.12 7.85
N LEU A 211 -8.20 14.92 6.96
CA LEU A 211 -6.76 15.05 6.80
C LEU A 211 -6.13 15.65 8.07
N VAL A 212 -6.64 16.82 8.50
CA VAL A 212 -6.14 17.53 9.69
C VAL A 212 -6.52 16.77 10.97
N GLY A 213 -7.77 16.34 11.08
CA GLY A 213 -8.26 15.57 12.23
C GLY A 213 -7.55 14.22 12.39
N GLY A 214 -7.25 13.53 11.29
CA GLY A 214 -6.45 12.31 11.29
C GLY A 214 -5.02 12.54 11.78
N TRP A 215 -4.42 13.67 11.41
CA TRP A 215 -3.11 14.06 11.92
C TRP A 215 -3.15 14.37 13.43
N ILE A 216 -4.08 15.21 13.87
CA ILE A 216 -4.26 15.53 15.30
C ILE A 216 -4.54 14.26 16.11
N LEU A 217 -5.42 13.40 15.63
CA LEU A 217 -5.74 12.12 16.27
C LEU A 217 -4.48 11.28 16.51
N GLN A 218 -3.61 11.18 15.50
CA GLN A 218 -2.37 10.42 15.60
C GLN A 218 -1.39 11.06 16.58
N CYS A 219 -1.22 12.39 16.53
CA CYS A 219 -0.29 13.11 17.40
C CYS A 219 -0.72 13.09 18.87
N VAL A 220 -2.03 13.27 19.13
CA VAL A 220 -2.54 13.44 20.50
C VAL A 220 -2.99 12.11 21.09
N LEU A 221 -3.84 11.37 20.38
CA LEU A 221 -4.43 10.15 20.92
C LEU A 221 -3.60 8.89 20.64
N GLY A 222 -2.73 8.92 19.63
CA GLY A 222 -1.92 7.75 19.27
C GLY A 222 -1.06 7.25 20.44
N HIS A 223 -0.41 8.16 21.16
CA HIS A 223 0.40 7.83 22.33
C HIS A 223 -0.45 7.33 23.51
N ILE A 224 -1.60 7.94 23.76
CA ILE A 224 -2.50 7.56 24.85
C ILE A 224 -3.06 6.15 24.58
N ILE A 225 -3.52 5.90 23.36
CA ILE A 225 -4.06 4.60 22.96
C ILE A 225 -2.98 3.52 23.06
N TYR A 226 -1.76 3.83 22.60
CA TYR A 226 -0.66 2.89 22.69
C TYR A 226 -0.27 2.60 24.14
N ALA A 227 -0.14 3.62 24.98
CA ALA A 227 0.25 3.46 26.38
C ALA A 227 -0.77 2.69 27.24
N GLN A 228 -2.07 2.88 26.96
CA GLN A 228 -3.15 2.27 27.77
C GLN A 228 -3.60 0.91 27.24
N PHE A 229 -3.56 0.68 25.93
CA PHE A 229 -4.16 -0.50 25.29
C PHE A 229 -3.17 -1.30 24.45
N ASP A 230 -1.90 -0.87 24.36
CA ASP A 230 -0.88 -1.42 23.45
C ASP A 230 -1.35 -1.48 21.99
N LEU A 231 -2.29 -0.58 21.62
CA LEU A 231 -2.86 -0.51 20.27
C LEU A 231 -2.20 0.58 19.46
N ASN A 232 -1.57 0.20 18.35
CA ASN A 232 -1.02 1.17 17.42
C ASN A 232 -2.07 1.53 16.36
N ILE A 233 -2.52 2.77 16.36
CA ILE A 233 -3.55 3.25 15.42
C ILE A 233 -3.12 3.17 13.96
N ASN A 234 -1.82 3.08 13.68
CA ASN A 234 -1.29 2.93 12.33
C ASN A 234 -1.60 1.56 11.71
N HIS A 235 -2.03 0.58 12.51
CA HIS A 235 -2.55 -0.69 11.98
C HIS A 235 -4.00 -0.59 11.51
N SER A 236 -4.68 0.53 11.77
CA SER A 236 -6.10 0.74 11.44
C SER A 236 -6.27 1.81 10.37
N ILE A 237 -7.48 1.94 9.84
CA ILE A 237 -7.82 3.03 8.88
C ILE A 237 -7.58 4.42 9.48
N LEU A 238 -7.61 4.57 10.80
CA LEU A 238 -7.38 5.86 11.48
C LEU A 238 -6.00 6.42 11.17
N GLY A 239 -4.97 5.55 11.07
CA GLY A 239 -3.62 5.94 10.67
C GLY A 239 -3.48 6.33 9.20
N HIS A 240 -4.50 6.06 8.36
CA HIS A 240 -4.46 6.28 6.91
C HIS A 240 -5.55 7.22 6.38
N LEU A 241 -6.29 7.90 7.28
CA LEU A 241 -7.37 8.83 6.91
C LEU A 241 -6.90 9.92 5.94
N GLY A 242 -5.73 10.51 6.17
CA GLY A 242 -5.18 11.55 5.31
C GLY A 242 -4.91 11.05 3.89
N VAL A 243 -4.32 9.86 3.75
CA VAL A 243 -4.03 9.22 2.46
C VAL A 243 -5.32 8.88 1.71
N CYS A 244 -6.31 8.31 2.39
CA CYS A 244 -7.62 8.01 1.82
C CYS A 244 -8.34 9.29 1.39
N SER A 245 -8.29 10.34 2.22
CA SER A 245 -8.88 11.66 1.90
C SER A 245 -8.25 12.26 0.65
N MET A 246 -6.93 12.17 0.50
CA MET A 246 -6.23 12.59 -0.72
C MET A 246 -6.72 11.79 -1.94
N GLY A 247 -6.82 10.47 -1.85
CA GLY A 247 -7.32 9.63 -2.94
C GLY A 247 -8.74 10.00 -3.39
N ILE A 248 -9.64 10.25 -2.42
CA ILE A 248 -11.00 10.70 -2.68
C ILE A 248 -10.98 12.09 -3.32
N TRP A 249 -10.17 13.02 -2.82
CA TRP A 249 -10.06 14.39 -3.31
C TRP A 249 -9.61 14.43 -4.78
N PHE A 250 -8.57 13.66 -5.14
CA PHE A 250 -8.11 13.53 -6.53
C PHE A 250 -9.17 12.87 -7.43
N ALA A 251 -9.90 11.87 -6.91
CA ALA A 251 -10.94 11.18 -7.67
C ALA A 251 -12.13 12.10 -8.03
N ARG A 252 -12.44 13.09 -7.19
CA ARG A 252 -13.54 14.05 -7.41
C ARG A 252 -13.22 15.14 -8.43
N ARG A 253 -11.98 15.23 -8.89
CA ARG A 253 -11.49 16.23 -9.85
C ARG A 253 -11.08 15.59 -11.15
N ASN A 254 -11.31 16.30 -12.26
CA ASN A 254 -10.87 15.86 -13.58
C ASN A 254 -9.40 16.22 -13.81
N GLU A 255 -9.00 17.36 -13.28
CA GLU A 255 -7.65 17.90 -13.39
C GLU A 255 -7.25 18.59 -12.09
N VAL A 256 -5.98 18.41 -11.68
CA VAL A 256 -5.38 19.07 -10.52
C VAL A 256 -4.00 19.54 -10.93
N THR A 257 -3.73 20.83 -10.82
CA THR A 257 -2.38 21.37 -10.97
C THR A 257 -1.69 21.39 -9.60
N ILE A 258 -0.58 20.68 -9.48
CA ILE A 258 0.28 20.67 -8.29
C ILE A 258 1.45 21.60 -8.59
N PRO A 259 1.51 22.79 -7.95
CA PRO A 259 2.59 23.75 -8.19
C PRO A 259 3.96 23.17 -7.85
N TRP A 260 5.01 23.55 -8.59
CA TRP A 260 6.37 23.03 -8.36
C TRP A 260 6.87 23.32 -6.95
N TRP A 261 6.52 24.47 -6.36
CA TRP A 261 6.89 24.77 -4.99
C TRP A 261 6.25 23.82 -3.97
N LEU A 262 5.00 23.33 -4.24
CA LEU A 262 4.33 22.37 -3.38
C LEU A 262 4.96 20.97 -3.52
N LEU A 263 5.40 20.60 -4.73
CA LEU A 263 6.17 19.36 -4.93
C LEU A 263 7.50 19.41 -4.17
N LEU A 264 8.23 20.54 -4.28
CA LEU A 264 9.49 20.73 -3.55
C LEU A 264 9.25 20.70 -2.03
N LEU A 265 8.25 21.43 -1.55
CA LEU A 265 7.87 21.42 -0.13
C LEU A 265 7.53 19.99 0.34
N SER A 266 6.80 19.23 -0.47
CA SER A 266 6.46 17.85 -0.12
C SER A 266 7.68 16.94 0.00
N VAL A 267 8.70 17.12 -0.86
CA VAL A 267 9.97 16.41 -0.76
C VAL A 267 10.71 16.82 0.53
N VAL A 268 10.80 18.10 0.82
CA VAL A 268 11.45 18.62 2.04
C VAL A 268 10.76 18.11 3.30
N MET A 269 9.42 18.15 3.34
CA MET A 269 8.65 17.61 4.46
C MET A 269 8.80 16.09 4.59
N PHE A 270 8.88 15.36 3.48
CA PHE A 270 9.13 13.92 3.49
C PHE A 270 10.52 13.60 4.05
N ILE A 271 11.55 14.31 3.59
CA ILE A 271 12.91 14.15 4.13
C ILE A 271 12.90 14.49 5.62
N GLY A 272 12.36 15.65 6.02
CA GLY A 272 12.24 16.06 7.43
C GLY A 272 11.48 15.05 8.29
N GLY A 273 10.46 14.37 7.74
CA GLY A 273 9.70 13.34 8.44
C GLY A 273 10.49 12.08 8.81
N ASN A 274 11.72 11.92 8.28
CA ASN A 274 12.63 10.85 8.71
C ASN A 274 13.53 11.27 9.88
N PHE A 275 13.65 12.56 10.15
CA PHE A 275 14.50 13.12 11.21
C PHE A 275 13.72 13.72 12.37
N PHE A 276 12.45 14.18 12.13
CA PHE A 276 11.64 14.89 13.11
C PHE A 276 10.27 14.21 13.26
N TYR A 277 9.92 13.89 14.50
CA TYR A 277 8.66 13.21 14.84
C TYR A 277 7.42 13.98 14.36
N GLU A 278 7.41 15.30 14.50
CA GLU A 278 6.29 16.16 14.14
C GLU A 278 5.99 16.14 12.63
N LEU A 279 7.00 15.89 11.81
CA LEU A 279 6.88 15.78 10.36
C LEU A 279 6.63 14.33 9.89
N TRP A 280 6.87 13.32 10.74
CA TRP A 280 6.75 11.92 10.37
C TRP A 280 5.32 11.54 9.95
N ILE A 281 4.31 11.95 10.72
CA ILE A 281 2.92 11.63 10.42
C ILE A 281 2.44 12.29 9.12
N PRO A 282 2.57 13.62 8.93
CA PRO A 282 2.17 14.26 7.68
C PRO A 282 3.01 13.83 6.48
N SER A 283 4.26 13.38 6.67
CA SER A 283 5.14 12.93 5.59
C SER A 283 4.53 11.80 4.76
N ARG A 284 3.72 10.92 5.36
CA ARG A 284 3.03 9.82 4.69
C ARG A 284 2.00 10.28 3.66
N VAL A 285 1.41 11.44 3.86
CA VAL A 285 0.42 12.04 2.95
C VAL A 285 1.15 12.86 1.89
N VAL A 286 2.07 13.74 2.32
CA VAL A 286 2.77 14.64 1.38
C VAL A 286 3.69 13.89 0.42
N LEU A 287 4.24 12.75 0.84
CA LEU A 287 4.97 11.82 -0.03
C LEU A 287 4.23 11.56 -1.34
N LEU A 288 2.92 11.35 -1.29
CA LEU A 288 2.14 11.00 -2.48
C LEU A 288 2.09 12.14 -3.51
N LEU A 289 2.28 13.39 -3.10
CA LEU A 289 2.27 14.53 -4.02
C LEU A 289 3.41 14.46 -5.03
N PHE A 290 4.59 13.98 -4.63
CA PHE A 290 5.71 13.81 -5.55
C PHE A 290 5.91 12.35 -6.02
N LEU A 291 5.60 11.36 -5.17
CA LEU A 291 5.79 9.95 -5.51
C LEU A 291 4.86 9.53 -6.64
N LEU A 292 3.58 9.88 -6.59
CA LEU A 292 2.63 9.50 -7.65
C LEU A 292 2.99 10.09 -9.02
N PRO A 293 3.31 11.40 -9.17
CA PRO A 293 3.86 11.94 -10.42
C PRO A 293 5.09 11.20 -10.91
N LEU A 294 6.05 10.94 -10.01
CA LEU A 294 7.27 10.20 -10.35
C LEU A 294 6.94 8.79 -10.86
N LEU A 295 6.16 8.03 -10.11
CA LEU A 295 5.77 6.68 -10.51
C LEU A 295 4.98 6.66 -11.82
N ARG A 296 4.06 7.62 -12.03
CA ARG A 296 3.34 7.73 -13.31
C ARG A 296 4.29 8.02 -14.47
N GLY A 297 5.27 8.89 -14.27
CA GLY A 297 6.29 9.19 -15.29
C GLY A 297 7.09 7.95 -15.66
N VAL A 298 7.65 7.26 -14.66
CA VAL A 298 8.43 6.02 -14.83
C VAL A 298 7.58 4.92 -15.47
N CYS A 299 6.40 4.66 -14.92
CA CYS A 299 5.48 3.63 -15.44
C CYS A 299 4.99 3.96 -16.86
N GLY A 300 4.73 5.24 -17.15
CA GLY A 300 4.34 5.68 -18.48
C GLY A 300 5.45 5.48 -19.54
N TYR A 301 6.71 5.67 -19.14
CA TYR A 301 7.86 5.37 -19.99
C TYR A 301 8.05 3.86 -20.19
N LEU A 302 8.06 3.09 -19.08
CA LEU A 302 8.22 1.63 -19.14
C LEU A 302 7.05 0.94 -19.82
N GLY A 303 5.83 1.42 -19.62
CA GLY A 303 4.61 0.86 -20.23
C GLY A 303 4.57 0.93 -21.75
N LYS A 304 5.32 1.87 -22.35
CA LYS A 304 5.51 1.93 -23.82
C LYS A 304 6.39 0.79 -24.36
N ARG A 305 7.18 0.16 -23.53
CA ARG A 305 8.01 -0.99 -23.90
C ARG A 305 7.19 -2.27 -23.74
N ARG A 306 6.99 -3.01 -24.83
CA ARG A 306 6.09 -4.19 -24.90
C ARG A 306 6.26 -5.15 -23.70
N TRP A 307 7.48 -5.53 -23.40
CA TRP A 307 7.76 -6.48 -22.32
C TRP A 307 7.56 -5.87 -20.93
N CYS A 308 8.06 -4.66 -20.71
CA CYS A 308 7.89 -3.96 -19.42
C CYS A 308 6.42 -3.68 -19.12
N GLY A 309 5.66 -3.20 -20.12
CA GLY A 309 4.22 -2.96 -19.98
C GLY A 309 3.45 -4.23 -19.64
N ALA A 310 3.76 -5.36 -20.30
CA ALA A 310 3.14 -6.64 -20.01
C ALA A 310 3.43 -7.13 -18.58
N VAL A 311 4.68 -6.99 -18.10
CA VAL A 311 5.06 -7.34 -16.73
C VAL A 311 4.35 -6.45 -15.71
N LEU A 312 4.31 -5.13 -15.94
CA LEU A 312 3.60 -4.19 -15.06
C LEU A 312 2.11 -4.50 -15.00
N LEU A 313 1.46 -4.78 -16.13
CA LEU A 313 0.05 -5.19 -16.14
C LEU A 313 -0.17 -6.48 -15.37
N LEU A 314 0.67 -7.49 -15.59
CA LEU A 314 0.58 -8.77 -14.90
C LEU A 314 0.70 -8.61 -13.39
N LEU A 315 1.77 -7.97 -12.90
CA LEU A 315 2.00 -7.75 -11.47
C LEU A 315 0.89 -6.89 -10.84
N GLY A 316 0.43 -5.84 -11.53
CA GLY A 316 -0.66 -5.01 -11.06
C GLY A 316 -1.99 -5.76 -10.93
N GLN A 317 -2.31 -6.63 -11.90
CA GLN A 317 -3.47 -7.50 -11.84
C GLN A 317 -3.38 -8.59 -10.76
N LEU A 318 -2.17 -9.06 -10.46
CA LEU A 318 -1.90 -10.05 -9.41
C LEU A 318 -1.71 -9.43 -8.03
N SER A 319 -1.69 -8.10 -7.91
CA SER A 319 -1.25 -7.38 -6.70
C SER A 319 -1.93 -7.85 -5.41
N VAL A 320 -3.21 -8.25 -5.46
CA VAL A 320 -3.92 -8.79 -4.30
C VAL A 320 -3.33 -10.13 -3.88
N TYR A 321 -3.12 -11.08 -4.79
CA TYR A 321 -2.52 -12.38 -4.48
C TYR A 321 -1.06 -12.25 -4.04
N LEU A 322 -0.28 -11.38 -4.72
CA LEU A 322 1.09 -11.07 -4.33
C LEU A 322 1.16 -10.55 -2.89
N PHE A 323 0.24 -9.64 -2.54
CA PHE A 323 0.13 -9.13 -1.18
C PHE A 323 -0.22 -10.23 -0.18
N LEU A 324 -1.22 -11.06 -0.48
CA LEU A 324 -1.69 -12.09 0.44
C LEU A 324 -0.66 -13.22 0.68
N CYS A 325 0.15 -13.54 -0.34
CA CYS A 325 1.08 -14.68 -0.27
C CYS A 325 2.49 -14.32 0.20
N ASN A 326 2.94 -13.05 0.06
CA ASN A 326 4.33 -12.69 0.36
C ASN A 326 4.72 -12.92 1.82
N GLY A 327 3.78 -12.80 2.75
CA GLY A 327 4.08 -12.85 4.18
C GLY A 327 4.59 -14.21 4.67
N TYR A 328 4.02 -15.31 4.18
CA TYR A 328 4.41 -16.66 4.61
C TYR A 328 5.47 -17.32 3.71
N LEU A 329 5.45 -17.05 2.41
CA LEU A 329 6.44 -17.65 1.48
C LEU A 329 7.86 -17.11 1.66
N ARG A 330 8.05 -15.98 2.34
CA ARG A 330 9.39 -15.40 2.57
C ARG A 330 10.22 -16.19 3.60
N ARG A 331 9.58 -16.85 4.60
CA ARG A 331 10.25 -17.42 5.77
C ARG A 331 11.44 -18.31 5.41
N PRO A 332 11.30 -19.39 4.61
CA PRO A 332 12.42 -20.29 4.34
C PRO A 332 13.56 -19.61 3.58
N ILE A 333 13.22 -18.67 2.68
CA ILE A 333 14.22 -17.97 1.87
C ILE A 333 15.00 -16.97 2.76
N VAL A 334 14.31 -16.28 3.67
CA VAL A 334 14.90 -15.37 4.64
C VAL A 334 15.83 -16.13 5.59
N GLU A 335 15.38 -17.27 6.14
CA GLU A 335 16.16 -18.08 7.05
C GLU A 335 17.45 -18.59 6.40
N TRP A 336 17.37 -19.01 5.15
CA TRP A 336 18.56 -19.41 4.38
C TRP A 336 19.46 -18.20 4.07
N ALA A 337 18.91 -17.10 3.59
CA ALA A 337 19.68 -15.92 3.18
C ALA A 337 20.40 -15.23 4.36
N LYS A 338 19.88 -15.35 5.59
CA LYS A 338 20.52 -14.82 6.80
C LYS A 338 21.83 -15.51 7.17
N GLN A 339 22.06 -16.73 6.69
CA GLN A 339 23.28 -17.48 6.95
C GLN A 339 24.44 -17.00 6.08
N GLU A 340 24.12 -16.28 5.00
CA GLU A 340 25.10 -15.75 4.06
C GLU A 340 25.52 -14.32 4.47
N SER A 341 26.82 -14.07 4.45
CA SER A 341 27.40 -12.79 4.89
C SER A 341 27.47 -11.71 3.82
N HIS A 342 27.25 -12.06 2.54
CA HIS A 342 27.43 -11.13 1.43
C HIS A 342 26.20 -10.25 1.23
N TRP A 343 26.39 -8.92 1.13
CA TRP A 343 25.32 -7.95 0.91
C TRP A 343 24.49 -8.20 -0.37
N TRP A 344 25.12 -8.63 -1.45
CA TRP A 344 24.45 -8.92 -2.72
C TRP A 344 23.54 -10.17 -2.64
N THR A 345 23.80 -11.09 -1.71
CA THR A 345 22.95 -12.28 -1.47
C THR A 345 21.52 -11.84 -1.12
N SER A 346 21.37 -10.87 -0.24
CA SER A 346 20.05 -10.34 0.15
C SER A 346 19.27 -9.76 -1.04
N THR A 347 19.96 -9.08 -1.95
CA THR A 347 19.30 -8.46 -3.12
C THR A 347 18.85 -9.50 -4.15
N TRP A 348 19.73 -10.46 -4.51
CA TRP A 348 19.34 -11.44 -5.52
C TRP A 348 18.33 -12.46 -4.97
N THR A 349 18.42 -12.84 -3.69
CA THR A 349 17.41 -13.72 -3.06
C THR A 349 16.05 -13.02 -2.93
N CYS A 350 16.02 -11.71 -2.75
CA CYS A 350 14.80 -10.93 -2.84
C CYS A 350 14.16 -11.03 -4.24
N ILE A 351 14.95 -10.99 -5.31
CA ILE A 351 14.45 -11.18 -6.68
C ILE A 351 13.88 -12.59 -6.84
N VAL A 352 14.59 -13.62 -6.39
CA VAL A 352 14.09 -15.01 -6.41
C VAL A 352 12.80 -15.16 -5.62
N PHE A 353 12.73 -14.55 -4.42
CA PHE A 353 11.53 -14.51 -3.60
C PHE A 353 10.34 -13.89 -4.37
N ILE A 354 10.53 -12.74 -5.01
CA ILE A 354 9.47 -12.08 -5.81
C ILE A 354 9.01 -12.99 -6.96
N MET A 355 9.93 -13.71 -7.63
CA MET A 355 9.58 -14.66 -8.67
C MET A 355 8.75 -15.84 -8.14
N ILE A 356 9.15 -16.42 -7.00
CA ILE A 356 8.41 -17.53 -6.35
C ILE A 356 7.01 -17.07 -5.96
N VAL A 357 6.88 -15.91 -5.30
CA VAL A 357 5.57 -15.37 -4.91
C VAL A 357 4.71 -15.08 -6.14
N THR A 358 5.32 -14.62 -7.25
CA THR A 358 4.60 -14.36 -8.49
C THR A 358 4.08 -15.65 -9.12
N ALA A 359 4.89 -16.71 -9.16
CA ALA A 359 4.46 -18.02 -9.64
C ALA A 359 3.32 -18.58 -8.79
N TRP A 360 3.43 -18.48 -7.46
CA TRP A 360 2.38 -18.89 -6.53
C TRP A 360 1.09 -18.10 -6.72
N ALA A 361 1.19 -16.77 -6.84
CA ALA A 361 0.05 -15.88 -7.09
C ALA A 361 -0.66 -16.21 -8.41
N LEU A 362 0.08 -16.55 -9.47
CA LEU A 362 -0.46 -17.00 -10.76
C LEU A 362 -1.23 -18.32 -10.60
N MET A 363 -0.68 -19.27 -9.86
CA MET A 363 -1.33 -20.54 -9.58
C MET A 363 -2.65 -20.32 -8.82
N MET A 364 -2.63 -19.52 -7.75
CA MET A 364 -3.83 -19.18 -6.95
C MET A 364 -4.91 -18.52 -7.79
N ARG A 365 -4.54 -17.50 -8.60
CA ARG A 365 -5.49 -16.83 -9.50
C ARG A 365 -6.09 -17.78 -10.54
N THR A 366 -5.28 -18.67 -11.08
CA THR A 366 -5.74 -19.66 -12.08
C THR A 366 -6.71 -20.64 -11.45
N PHE A 367 -6.43 -21.08 -10.22
CA PHE A 367 -7.30 -21.96 -9.46
C PHE A 367 -8.63 -21.27 -9.12
N GLU A 368 -8.62 -20.03 -8.65
CA GLU A 368 -9.83 -19.23 -8.43
C GLU A 368 -10.70 -19.16 -9.70
N ARG A 369 -10.07 -18.84 -10.85
CA ARG A 369 -10.78 -18.75 -12.12
C ARG A 369 -11.46 -20.08 -12.51
N ARG A 370 -10.78 -21.21 -12.30
CA ARG A 370 -11.36 -22.54 -12.55
C ARG A 370 -12.55 -22.81 -11.65
N ILE A 371 -12.46 -22.50 -10.36
CA ILE A 371 -13.59 -22.62 -9.42
C ILE A 371 -14.78 -21.81 -9.91
N PHE A 372 -14.58 -20.53 -10.30
CA PHE A 372 -15.68 -19.71 -10.80
C PHE A 372 -16.32 -20.26 -12.08
N LEU A 373 -15.52 -20.80 -13.01
CA LEU A 373 -16.04 -21.44 -14.23
C LEU A 373 -16.89 -22.66 -13.90
N VAL A 374 -16.43 -23.53 -12.99
CA VAL A 374 -17.19 -24.73 -12.55
C VAL A 374 -18.51 -24.33 -11.88
N LEU A 375 -18.51 -23.19 -11.13
CA LEU A 375 -19.71 -22.67 -10.49
C LEU A 375 -20.63 -21.86 -11.44
N GLY A 376 -20.37 -21.87 -12.76
CA GLY A 376 -21.12 -21.11 -13.76
C GLY A 376 -21.02 -19.59 -13.61
N ARG A 377 -20.00 -19.08 -12.92
CA ARG A 377 -19.76 -17.65 -12.71
C ARG A 377 -18.67 -17.15 -13.65
N ARG A 378 -18.82 -15.92 -14.16
CA ARG A 378 -17.74 -15.30 -14.95
C ARG A 378 -16.53 -15.01 -14.05
N PRO A 379 -15.33 -15.51 -14.41
CA PRO A 379 -14.11 -15.18 -13.70
C PRO A 379 -13.81 -13.68 -13.82
N ARG A 380 -13.19 -13.12 -12.83
CA ARG A 380 -12.81 -11.70 -12.77
C ARG A 380 -11.41 -11.44 -13.31
#